data_893529b01b2c3966f816cdcb8775ee16
#
_entry.id   893529b01b2c3966f816cdcb8775ee16
#
_cell.length_a   1.000
_cell.length_b   1.000
_cell.length_c   1.000
_cell.angle_alpha   90.00
_cell.angle_beta   90.00
_cell.angle_gamma   90.00
#
_symmetry.space_group_name_H-M   'P 1'
#
loop_
_entity.id
_entity.type
_entity.pdbx_description
1 polymer ?
#
loop_
_entity_poly.entity_id
_entity_poly.type
_entity_poly.pdbx_seq_one_letter_code
_entity_poly.pdbx_strand_id
1 'polypeptide(L)'
;ECSAMSMKYLGKHFDIHTGGIDHIPVHHTNEIAQSESATGEKFVNYWMHGAFLTTSGEKISKSKGGLYTISELESMGFDPLSFRYFTLTGHYRKPLEFSLESLQNAQNSLSRMRNISREVAIEDSINKIYFEKFTKAINNDLNMPEALAVAWELLRDSSAKGKYKTLKEMDRVLGLDLFRHLSKETIPQDLKDLLAQREVARKSKNWKEADRIRAIIDSMGYVVEDASNGPRLKKN
;
A
#
# COMPACT_ATOMS: atom_id res chain seq x y z
N GLU A 1 5.92 -34.21 3.12
CA GLU A 1 5.44 -33.55 1.89
C GLU A 1 6.21 -32.28 1.61
N CYS A 2 6.21 -31.27 2.52
CA CYS A 2 6.87 -30.01 2.30
C CYS A 2 8.38 -30.13 2.08
N SER A 3 9.09 -30.93 2.91
CA SER A 3 10.51 -31.21 2.74
C SER A 3 10.82 -31.84 1.38
N ALA A 4 10.02 -32.85 0.95
CA ALA A 4 10.21 -33.49 -0.33
C ALA A 4 9.96 -32.56 -1.53
N MET A 5 8.93 -31.73 -1.44
CA MET A 5 8.61 -30.73 -2.48
C MET A 5 9.69 -29.66 -2.58
N SER A 6 10.15 -29.13 -1.44
CA SER A 6 11.23 -28.14 -1.40
C SER A 6 12.51 -28.71 -2.03
N MET A 7 12.92 -29.91 -1.61
CA MET A 7 14.11 -30.57 -2.17
C MET A 7 13.99 -30.84 -3.68
N LYS A 8 12.78 -31.19 -4.17
CA LYS A 8 12.56 -31.48 -5.59
C LYS A 8 12.77 -30.24 -6.47
N TYR A 9 12.34 -29.06 -6.03
CA TYR A 9 12.34 -27.86 -6.87
C TYR A 9 13.48 -26.90 -6.54
N LEU A 10 13.97 -26.86 -5.30
CA LEU A 10 15.02 -25.93 -4.84
C LEU A 10 16.34 -26.62 -4.54
N GLY A 11 16.40 -27.95 -4.55
CA GLY A 11 17.58 -28.70 -4.19
C GLY A 11 17.62 -29.05 -2.70
N LYS A 12 18.70 -29.73 -2.29
CA LYS A 12 18.85 -30.20 -0.89
C LYS A 12 19.10 -29.07 0.09
N HIS A 13 19.57 -27.94 -0.41
CA HIS A 13 19.91 -26.72 0.32
C HIS A 13 19.43 -25.50 -0.44
N PHE A 14 18.82 -24.53 0.26
CA PHE A 14 18.39 -23.26 -0.32
C PHE A 14 18.50 -22.13 0.70
N ASP A 15 18.37 -20.87 0.24
CA ASP A 15 18.74 -19.72 1.05
C ASP A 15 17.68 -19.35 2.09
N ILE A 16 16.41 -19.23 1.70
CA ILE A 16 15.38 -18.66 2.56
C ILE A 16 14.14 -19.55 2.59
N HIS A 17 13.68 -19.88 3.80
CA HIS A 17 12.42 -20.55 4.05
C HIS A 17 11.53 -19.71 4.97
N THR A 18 10.25 -19.58 4.63
CA THR A 18 9.35 -18.68 5.34
C THR A 18 8.14 -19.44 5.90
N GLY A 19 7.54 -18.88 6.96
CA GLY A 19 6.29 -19.43 7.53
C GLY A 19 5.72 -18.52 8.61
N GLY A 20 4.65 -18.97 9.24
CA GLY A 20 4.12 -18.34 10.44
C GLY A 20 4.95 -18.71 11.68
N ILE A 21 4.87 -17.91 12.71
CA ILE A 21 5.55 -18.19 14.00
C ILE A 21 5.11 -19.52 14.62
N ASP A 22 3.92 -20.02 14.29
CA ASP A 22 3.38 -21.31 14.71
C ASP A 22 4.09 -22.51 14.07
N HIS A 23 4.83 -22.32 13.00
CA HIS A 23 5.63 -23.38 12.37
C HIS A 23 6.93 -23.68 13.11
N ILE A 24 7.44 -22.76 13.91
CA ILE A 24 8.74 -22.90 14.60
C ILE A 24 8.78 -24.18 15.48
N PRO A 25 7.82 -24.40 16.41
CA PRO A 25 7.97 -25.45 17.40
C PRO A 25 7.79 -26.87 16.85
N VAL A 26 7.10 -27.04 15.72
CA VAL A 26 6.76 -28.36 15.19
C VAL A 26 7.10 -28.50 13.72
N HIS A 27 6.47 -27.73 12.84
CA HIS A 27 6.52 -27.96 11.39
C HIS A 27 7.93 -27.79 10.83
N HIS A 28 8.53 -26.61 11.01
CA HIS A 28 9.87 -26.32 10.50
C HIS A 28 10.96 -27.12 11.22
N THR A 29 10.79 -27.37 12.51
CA THR A 29 11.70 -28.27 13.27
C THR A 29 11.70 -29.69 12.68
N ASN A 30 10.51 -30.19 12.29
CA ASN A 30 10.40 -31.50 11.63
C ASN A 30 10.99 -31.48 10.21
N GLU A 31 10.81 -30.36 9.45
CA GLU A 31 11.41 -30.22 8.12
C GLU A 31 12.95 -30.25 8.17
N ILE A 32 13.56 -29.58 9.18
CA ILE A 32 15.00 -29.66 9.43
C ILE A 32 15.41 -31.09 9.69
N ALA A 33 14.75 -31.77 10.66
CA ALA A 33 15.09 -33.12 11.01
C ALA A 33 14.96 -34.12 9.83
N GLN A 34 13.90 -34.00 9.04
CA GLN A 34 13.65 -34.84 7.87
C GLN A 34 14.67 -34.63 6.76
N SER A 35 14.92 -33.34 6.42
CA SER A 35 15.78 -32.97 5.28
C SER A 35 17.25 -33.22 5.60
N GLU A 36 17.72 -32.76 6.75
CA GLU A 36 19.13 -32.89 7.13
C GLU A 36 19.52 -34.34 7.43
N SER A 37 18.62 -35.15 8.04
CA SER A 37 18.86 -36.60 8.23
C SER A 37 18.89 -37.36 6.91
N ALA A 38 18.09 -36.96 5.92
CA ALA A 38 18.04 -37.63 4.63
C ALA A 38 19.22 -37.25 3.72
N THR A 39 19.74 -36.05 3.84
CA THR A 39 20.74 -35.49 2.90
C THR A 39 22.14 -35.39 3.48
N GLY A 40 22.28 -35.26 4.79
CA GLY A 40 23.53 -34.97 5.48
C GLY A 40 23.99 -33.50 5.29
N GLU A 41 23.16 -32.64 4.69
CA GLU A 41 23.45 -31.25 4.37
C GLU A 41 22.52 -30.32 5.15
N LYS A 42 22.98 -29.10 5.45
CA LYS A 42 22.13 -28.07 6.06
C LYS A 42 20.97 -27.72 5.11
N PHE A 43 19.73 -27.75 5.61
CA PHE A 43 18.56 -27.58 4.77
C PHE A 43 18.38 -26.13 4.29
N VAL A 44 18.41 -25.14 5.21
CA VAL A 44 18.13 -23.73 4.91
C VAL A 44 19.11 -22.78 5.62
N ASN A 45 19.52 -21.70 4.97
CA ASN A 45 20.37 -20.68 5.58
C ASN A 45 19.61 -19.77 6.52
N TYR A 46 18.45 -19.25 6.07
CA TYR A 46 17.68 -18.24 6.79
C TYR A 46 16.22 -18.65 6.93
N TRP A 47 15.76 -18.67 8.16
CA TRP A 47 14.36 -18.90 8.50
C TRP A 47 13.68 -17.58 8.82
N MET A 48 12.58 -17.28 8.13
CA MET A 48 11.81 -16.07 8.37
C MET A 48 10.40 -16.43 8.82
N HIS A 49 10.00 -15.91 9.99
CA HIS A 49 8.69 -16.20 10.57
C HIS A 49 7.89 -14.93 10.77
N GLY A 50 6.74 -14.86 10.09
CA GLY A 50 5.79 -13.78 10.23
C GLY A 50 4.84 -14.02 11.41
N ALA A 51 4.56 -12.95 12.15
CA ALA A 51 3.48 -12.96 13.13
C ALA A 51 2.11 -12.94 12.42
N PHE A 52 1.05 -13.16 13.19
CA PHE A 52 -0.30 -13.26 12.65
C PHE A 52 -0.92 -11.92 12.30
N LEU A 53 -1.74 -11.95 11.27
CA LEU A 53 -2.79 -10.96 11.10
C LEU A 53 -3.94 -11.35 12.04
N THR A 54 -4.36 -10.42 12.89
CA THR A 54 -5.41 -10.63 13.89
C THR A 54 -6.63 -9.76 13.60
N THR A 55 -7.78 -10.17 14.08
CA THR A 55 -8.98 -9.33 14.14
C THR A 55 -9.59 -9.46 15.53
N SER A 56 -9.90 -8.34 16.19
CA SER A 56 -10.37 -8.31 17.58
C SER A 56 -9.47 -9.11 18.55
N GLY A 57 -8.14 -9.07 18.31
CA GLY A 57 -7.16 -9.80 19.13
C GLY A 57 -7.05 -11.30 18.84
N GLU A 58 -7.86 -11.86 17.95
CA GLU A 58 -7.81 -13.26 17.56
C GLU A 58 -7.17 -13.47 16.17
N LYS A 59 -6.52 -14.60 15.98
CA LYS A 59 -5.99 -15.01 14.67
C LYS A 59 -7.14 -15.14 13.67
N ILE A 60 -7.03 -14.46 12.53
CA ILE A 60 -7.97 -14.62 11.42
C ILE A 60 -7.91 -16.06 10.90
N SER A 61 -9.05 -16.73 10.81
CA SER A 61 -9.15 -18.08 10.27
C SER A 61 -10.43 -18.26 9.45
N LYS A 62 -10.38 -19.17 8.47
CA LYS A 62 -11.52 -19.47 7.58
C LYS A 62 -12.78 -19.88 8.34
N SER A 63 -12.63 -20.57 9.48
CA SER A 63 -13.75 -21.09 10.27
C SER A 63 -14.45 -20.05 11.13
N LYS A 64 -13.81 -18.90 11.42
CA LYS A 64 -14.34 -17.86 12.31
C LYS A 64 -14.95 -16.66 11.56
N GLY A 65 -14.84 -16.61 10.24
CA GLY A 65 -15.25 -15.44 9.46
C GLY A 65 -14.25 -14.27 9.58
N GLY A 66 -14.59 -13.12 8.98
CA GLY A 66 -13.71 -11.91 9.00
C GLY A 66 -12.51 -11.99 8.06
N LEU A 67 -12.46 -13.03 7.22
CA LEU A 67 -11.49 -13.17 6.14
C LEU A 67 -12.06 -12.49 4.90
N TYR A 68 -11.36 -11.48 4.44
CA TYR A 68 -11.65 -10.85 3.15
C TYR A 68 -10.60 -11.30 2.14
N THR A 69 -11.04 -11.70 0.96
CA THR A 69 -10.16 -11.82 -0.20
C THR A 69 -9.85 -10.43 -0.76
N ILE A 70 -8.77 -10.31 -1.51
CA ILE A 70 -8.45 -9.04 -2.18
C ILE A 70 -9.59 -8.61 -3.11
N SER A 71 -10.22 -9.53 -3.84
CA SER A 71 -11.35 -9.23 -4.72
C SER A 71 -12.59 -8.73 -3.95
N GLU A 72 -12.84 -9.22 -2.75
CA GLU A 72 -13.90 -8.69 -1.90
C GLU A 72 -13.58 -7.27 -1.44
N LEU A 73 -12.34 -6.99 -1.04
CA LEU A 73 -11.91 -5.64 -0.68
C LEU A 73 -12.03 -4.69 -1.88
N GLU A 74 -11.67 -5.13 -3.08
CA GLU A 74 -11.87 -4.34 -4.31
C GLU A 74 -13.36 -4.05 -4.57
N SER A 75 -14.23 -5.04 -4.39
CA SER A 75 -15.68 -4.85 -4.55
C SER A 75 -16.26 -3.86 -3.53
N MET A 76 -15.62 -3.70 -2.38
CA MET A 76 -15.95 -2.71 -1.35
C MET A 76 -15.32 -1.34 -1.62
N GLY A 77 -14.57 -1.17 -2.72
CA GLY A 77 -13.97 0.10 -3.11
C GLY A 77 -12.55 0.35 -2.59
N PHE A 78 -11.89 -0.68 -2.05
CA PHE A 78 -10.49 -0.56 -1.64
C PHE A 78 -9.52 -0.83 -2.79
N ASP A 79 -8.49 0.02 -2.93
CA ASP A 79 -7.34 -0.28 -3.79
C ASP A 79 -6.56 -1.45 -3.17
N PRO A 80 -6.26 -2.54 -3.89
CA PRO A 80 -5.44 -3.65 -3.39
C PRO A 80 -4.12 -3.23 -2.75
N LEU A 81 -3.49 -2.18 -3.27
CA LEU A 81 -2.25 -1.64 -2.71
C LEU A 81 -2.46 -0.94 -1.37
N SER A 82 -3.70 -0.62 -0.99
CA SER A 82 -4.01 -0.14 0.36
C SER A 82 -3.81 -1.23 1.40
N PHE A 83 -4.12 -2.48 1.08
CA PHE A 83 -3.82 -3.61 1.95
C PHE A 83 -2.30 -3.82 2.08
N ARG A 84 -1.56 -3.70 0.96
CA ARG A 84 -0.09 -3.73 1.03
C ARG A 84 0.46 -2.59 1.88
N TYR A 85 -0.02 -1.36 1.70
CA TYR A 85 0.38 -0.22 2.54
C TYR A 85 0.11 -0.52 4.02
N PHE A 86 -1.09 -1.04 4.34
CA PHE A 86 -1.46 -1.45 5.69
C PHE A 86 -0.46 -2.45 6.27
N THR A 87 -0.08 -3.50 5.52
CA THR A 87 0.88 -4.49 6.01
C THR A 87 2.29 -3.91 6.24
N LEU A 88 2.69 -2.88 5.49
CA LEU A 88 3.97 -2.19 5.68
C LEU A 88 4.00 -1.28 6.91
N THR A 89 2.86 -0.99 7.53
CA THR A 89 2.80 -0.19 8.78
C THR A 89 3.21 -0.99 10.01
N GLY A 90 3.23 -2.32 9.92
CA GLY A 90 3.65 -3.24 10.98
C GLY A 90 4.97 -3.93 10.66
N HIS A 91 5.76 -4.23 11.69
CA HIS A 91 6.93 -5.09 11.52
C HIS A 91 6.46 -6.55 11.44
N TYR A 92 6.98 -7.34 10.49
CA TYR A 92 6.50 -8.69 10.23
C TYR A 92 6.59 -9.66 11.42
N ARG A 93 7.46 -9.39 12.41
CA ARG A 93 7.58 -10.16 13.66
C ARG A 93 6.53 -9.80 14.71
N LYS A 94 5.70 -8.78 14.48
CA LYS A 94 4.66 -8.35 15.42
C LYS A 94 3.27 -8.65 14.86
N PRO A 95 2.33 -9.09 15.69
CA PRO A 95 0.94 -9.20 15.25
C PRO A 95 0.44 -7.88 14.70
N LEU A 96 -0.34 -7.94 13.61
CA LEU A 96 -0.95 -6.77 13.00
C LEU A 96 -2.47 -6.93 13.07
N GLU A 97 -3.13 -5.96 13.70
CA GLU A 97 -4.58 -6.01 13.84
C GLU A 97 -5.26 -5.38 12.64
N PHE A 98 -6.07 -6.20 11.98
CA PHE A 98 -6.84 -5.80 10.81
C PHE A 98 -8.25 -5.37 11.20
N SER A 99 -8.68 -4.24 10.64
CA SER A 99 -10.07 -3.81 10.57
C SER A 99 -10.30 -3.06 9.26
N LEU A 100 -11.55 -2.95 8.82
CA LEU A 100 -11.88 -2.12 7.66
C LEU A 100 -11.55 -0.65 7.89
N GLU A 101 -11.62 -0.18 9.14
CA GLU A 101 -11.20 1.17 9.51
C GLU A 101 -9.69 1.36 9.34
N SER A 102 -8.87 0.42 9.84
CA SER A 102 -7.41 0.49 9.66
C SER A 102 -7.02 0.41 8.18
N LEU A 103 -7.74 -0.38 7.38
CA LEU A 103 -7.54 -0.43 5.93
C LEU A 103 -7.94 0.89 5.25
N GLN A 104 -9.05 1.52 5.67
CA GLN A 104 -9.46 2.84 5.16
C GLN A 104 -8.42 3.92 5.47
N ASN A 105 -7.85 3.90 6.67
CA ASN A 105 -6.77 4.82 7.07
C ASN A 105 -5.50 4.60 6.22
N ALA A 106 -5.18 3.34 5.90
CA ALA A 106 -4.09 3.00 4.99
C ALA A 106 -4.36 3.49 3.56
N GLN A 107 -5.59 3.34 3.05
CA GLN A 107 -6.00 3.85 1.76
C GLN A 107 -5.89 5.38 1.67
N ASN A 108 -6.33 6.08 2.68
CA ASN A 108 -6.22 7.55 2.75
C ASN A 108 -4.74 7.98 2.75
N SER A 109 -3.91 7.27 3.51
CA SER A 109 -2.47 7.53 3.59
C SER A 109 -1.76 7.27 2.26
N LEU A 110 -2.04 6.14 1.61
CA LEU A 110 -1.50 5.80 0.29
C LEU A 110 -1.93 6.83 -0.77
N SER A 111 -3.21 7.20 -0.78
CA SER A 111 -3.74 8.20 -1.71
C SER A 111 -3.05 9.56 -1.52
N ARG A 112 -2.84 9.97 -0.27
CA ARG A 112 -2.10 11.19 0.05
C ARG A 112 -0.64 11.09 -0.39
N MET A 113 0.02 9.96 -0.15
CA MET A 113 1.42 9.74 -0.57
C MET A 113 1.56 9.86 -2.08
N ARG A 114 0.68 9.20 -2.84
CA ARG A 114 0.63 9.29 -4.31
C ARG A 114 0.36 10.70 -4.81
N ASN A 115 -0.56 11.42 -4.19
CA ASN A 115 -0.87 12.80 -4.59
C ASN A 115 0.36 13.71 -4.43
N ILE A 116 1.04 13.65 -3.29
CA ILE A 116 2.27 14.45 -3.07
C ILE A 116 3.38 14.00 -4.03
N SER A 117 3.54 12.69 -4.26
CA SER A 117 4.58 12.16 -5.15
C SER A 117 4.43 12.66 -6.60
N ARG A 118 3.20 12.91 -7.06
CA ARG A 118 2.93 13.46 -8.40
C ARG A 118 3.31 14.93 -8.56
N GLU A 119 3.32 15.67 -7.45
CA GLU A 119 3.67 17.09 -7.44
C GLU A 119 5.20 17.30 -7.33
N VAL A 120 5.95 16.23 -7.09
CA VAL A 120 7.41 16.28 -7.00
C VAL A 120 8.00 16.56 -8.37
N ALA A 121 8.93 17.52 -8.43
CA ALA A 121 9.68 17.82 -9.65
C ALA A 121 10.46 16.59 -10.15
N ILE A 122 10.39 16.33 -11.45
CA ILE A 122 11.13 15.23 -12.08
C ILE A 122 12.61 15.60 -12.15
N GLU A 123 13.40 14.94 -11.30
CA GLU A 123 14.84 15.10 -11.24
C GLU A 123 15.52 13.74 -11.39
N ASP A 124 16.62 13.67 -12.13
CA ASP A 124 17.37 12.42 -12.34
C ASP A 124 18.49 12.21 -11.31
N SER A 125 18.39 12.86 -10.16
CA SER A 125 19.35 12.70 -9.05
C SER A 125 18.70 11.94 -7.89
N ILE A 126 19.53 11.15 -7.19
CA ILE A 126 19.12 10.46 -5.96
C ILE A 126 19.54 11.31 -4.76
N ASN A 127 18.64 11.51 -3.81
CA ASN A 127 18.99 12.03 -2.50
C ASN A 127 19.66 10.93 -1.66
N LYS A 128 20.99 10.95 -1.62
CA LYS A 128 21.77 9.89 -0.96
C LYS A 128 21.45 9.74 0.52
N ILE A 129 21.20 10.85 1.23
CA ILE A 129 20.92 10.84 2.67
C ILE A 129 19.67 10.02 2.96
N TYR A 130 18.58 10.31 2.27
CA TYR A 130 17.30 9.59 2.47
C TYR A 130 17.36 8.17 1.93
N PHE A 131 18.08 7.93 0.84
CA PHE A 131 18.24 6.59 0.29
C PHE A 131 19.05 5.68 1.23
N GLU A 132 20.10 6.20 1.84
CA GLU A 132 20.90 5.47 2.84
C GLU A 132 20.07 5.18 4.11
N LYS A 133 19.30 6.15 4.62
CA LYS A 133 18.38 5.93 5.74
C LYS A 133 17.38 4.81 5.43
N PHE A 134 16.77 4.85 4.25
CA PHE A 134 15.83 3.84 3.78
C PHE A 134 16.47 2.45 3.70
N THR A 135 17.63 2.37 3.06
CA THR A 135 18.40 1.12 2.96
C THR A 135 18.77 0.56 4.32
N LYS A 136 19.18 1.44 5.27
CA LYS A 136 19.48 1.03 6.62
C LYS A 136 18.24 0.45 7.33
N ALA A 137 17.08 1.06 7.17
CA ALA A 137 15.83 0.55 7.74
C ALA A 137 15.48 -0.84 7.18
N ILE A 138 15.60 -1.04 5.86
CA ILE A 138 15.33 -2.35 5.23
C ILE A 138 16.33 -3.39 5.72
N ASN A 139 17.63 -3.05 5.77
CA ASN A 139 18.68 -3.97 6.19
C ASN A 139 18.63 -4.27 7.71
N ASN A 140 17.82 -3.53 8.46
CA ASN A 140 17.56 -3.79 9.87
C ASN A 140 16.33 -4.69 10.03
N ASP A 141 16.48 -5.96 9.66
CA ASP A 141 15.44 -7.00 9.78
C ASP A 141 14.12 -6.60 9.10
N LEU A 142 14.20 -6.03 7.90
CA LEU A 142 13.05 -5.57 7.11
C LEU A 142 12.12 -4.63 7.91
N ASN A 143 12.69 -3.64 8.61
CA ASN A 143 11.93 -2.66 9.37
C ASN A 143 11.13 -1.74 8.42
N MET A 144 10.06 -2.28 7.85
CA MET A 144 9.23 -1.59 6.87
C MET A 144 8.51 -0.35 7.44
N PRO A 145 8.05 -0.34 8.71
CA PRO A 145 7.52 0.89 9.31
C PRO A 145 8.50 2.06 9.28
N GLU A 146 9.77 1.82 9.60
CA GLU A 146 10.81 2.84 9.55
C GLU A 146 11.13 3.25 8.10
N ALA A 147 11.23 2.28 7.19
CA ALA A 147 11.43 2.54 5.78
C ALA A 147 10.30 3.42 5.20
N LEU A 148 9.04 3.14 5.55
CA LEU A 148 7.88 3.93 5.17
C LEU A 148 7.93 5.35 5.77
N ALA A 149 8.35 5.47 7.03
CA ALA A 149 8.55 6.77 7.69
C ALA A 149 9.59 7.62 6.97
N VAL A 150 10.72 7.04 6.54
CA VAL A 150 11.77 7.72 5.77
C VAL A 150 11.22 8.24 4.41
N ALA A 151 10.39 7.45 3.73
CA ALA A 151 9.75 7.90 2.49
C ALA A 151 8.82 9.11 2.74
N TRP A 152 8.09 9.11 3.85
CA TRP A 152 7.27 10.25 4.28
C TRP A 152 8.11 11.47 4.69
N GLU A 153 9.23 11.28 5.36
CA GLU A 153 10.17 12.37 5.69
C GLU A 153 10.65 13.05 4.41
N LEU A 154 11.11 12.27 3.43
CA LEU A 154 11.58 12.81 2.14
C LEU A 154 10.48 13.61 1.43
N LEU A 155 9.23 13.13 1.42
CA LEU A 155 8.12 13.82 0.78
C LEU A 155 7.84 15.18 1.44
N ARG A 156 7.91 15.26 2.78
CA ARG A 156 7.61 16.45 3.57
C ARG A 156 8.75 17.47 3.62
N ASP A 157 9.98 17.06 3.39
CA ASP A 157 11.14 17.95 3.40
C ASP A 157 11.13 18.85 2.17
N SER A 158 10.72 20.10 2.35
CA SER A 158 10.65 21.09 1.25
C SER A 158 12.04 21.43 0.66
N SER A 159 13.12 21.20 1.41
CA SER A 159 14.49 21.50 0.99
C SER A 159 15.17 20.34 0.24
N ALA A 160 14.63 19.14 0.34
CA ALA A 160 15.22 17.96 -0.27
C ALA A 160 15.13 18.01 -1.80
N LYS A 161 16.26 17.79 -2.45
CA LYS A 161 16.38 17.59 -3.90
C LYS A 161 16.40 16.12 -4.25
N GLY A 162 16.17 15.78 -5.53
CA GLY A 162 16.23 14.41 -6.01
C GLY A 162 15.10 13.50 -5.48
N LYS A 163 13.99 14.06 -5.07
CA LYS A 163 12.86 13.32 -4.49
C LYS A 163 12.29 12.29 -5.46
N TYR A 164 12.06 12.68 -6.72
CA TYR A 164 11.41 11.82 -7.71
C TYR A 164 12.14 10.49 -7.87
N LYS A 165 13.44 10.55 -8.21
CA LYS A 165 14.22 9.33 -8.46
C LYS A 165 14.42 8.53 -7.18
N THR A 166 14.62 9.18 -6.04
CA THR A 166 14.76 8.51 -4.75
C THR A 166 13.51 7.74 -4.38
N LEU A 167 12.33 8.36 -4.47
CA LEU A 167 11.05 7.69 -4.20
C LEU A 167 10.79 6.56 -5.18
N LYS A 168 11.17 6.71 -6.45
CA LYS A 168 11.03 5.66 -7.45
C LYS A 168 11.88 4.44 -7.11
N GLU A 169 13.11 4.64 -6.63
CA GLU A 169 13.95 3.53 -6.15
C GLU A 169 13.42 2.92 -4.85
N MET A 170 12.94 3.73 -3.90
CA MET A 170 12.28 3.23 -2.69
C MET A 170 11.03 2.40 -3.03
N ASP A 171 10.25 2.83 -4.01
CA ASP A 171 9.01 2.16 -4.41
C ASP A 171 9.25 0.80 -5.09
N ARG A 172 10.44 0.53 -5.60
CA ARG A 172 10.83 -0.82 -6.06
C ARG A 172 10.77 -1.85 -4.93
N VAL A 173 10.95 -1.41 -3.69
CA VAL A 173 10.84 -2.25 -2.48
C VAL A 173 9.45 -2.13 -1.87
N LEU A 174 8.93 -0.91 -1.72
CA LEU A 174 7.60 -0.68 -1.14
C LEU A 174 6.50 -1.29 -2.00
N GLY A 175 6.60 -1.20 -3.34
CA GLY A 175 5.64 -1.73 -4.29
C GLY A 175 4.26 -1.10 -4.14
N LEU A 176 4.21 0.21 -3.91
CA LEU A 176 2.99 0.97 -3.68
C LEU A 176 2.49 1.70 -4.93
N ASP A 177 3.26 1.62 -6.02
CA ASP A 177 2.98 2.30 -7.28
C ASP A 177 2.72 3.82 -7.06
N LEU A 178 3.70 4.47 -6.39
CA LEU A 178 3.59 5.86 -5.94
C LEU A 178 3.37 6.84 -7.09
N PHE A 179 3.88 6.51 -8.27
CA PHE A 179 3.76 7.33 -9.47
C PHE A 179 2.69 6.82 -10.43
N ARG A 180 1.85 5.88 -9.97
CA ARG A 180 0.71 5.41 -10.76
C ARG A 180 -0.06 6.63 -11.25
N HIS A 181 -0.02 6.86 -12.54
CA HIS A 181 -1.03 7.71 -13.15
C HIS A 181 -2.35 6.95 -12.95
N LEU A 182 -3.14 7.35 -11.95
CA LEU A 182 -4.56 7.09 -12.09
C LEU A 182 -4.84 7.57 -13.50
N SER A 183 -5.23 6.66 -14.41
CA SER A 183 -5.82 7.09 -15.67
C SER A 183 -6.66 8.27 -15.26
N LYS A 184 -6.41 9.48 -15.82
CA LYS A 184 -7.31 10.60 -15.59
C LYS A 184 -8.66 9.94 -15.80
N GLU A 185 -9.42 9.71 -14.72
CA GLU A 185 -10.80 9.33 -14.90
C GLU A 185 -11.23 10.43 -15.83
N THR A 186 -11.51 10.05 -17.05
CA THR A 186 -11.92 11.02 -18.06
C THR A 186 -13.26 11.46 -17.52
N ILE A 187 -13.22 12.57 -16.74
CA ILE A 187 -14.44 13.15 -16.22
C ILE A 187 -15.30 13.28 -17.48
N PRO A 188 -16.44 12.58 -17.52
CA PRO A 188 -17.33 12.61 -18.66
C PRO A 188 -17.52 14.05 -19.12
N GLN A 189 -17.58 14.27 -20.42
CA GLN A 189 -17.66 15.65 -20.95
C GLN A 189 -18.89 16.36 -20.38
N ASP A 190 -20.01 15.64 -20.22
CA ASP A 190 -21.24 16.13 -19.61
C ASP A 190 -21.04 16.73 -18.22
N LEU A 191 -20.19 16.09 -17.38
CA LEU A 191 -19.87 16.61 -16.05
C LEU A 191 -18.99 17.85 -16.08
N LYS A 192 -18.09 17.96 -17.07
CA LYS A 192 -17.29 19.18 -17.28
C LYS A 192 -18.18 20.33 -17.74
N ASP A 193 -19.15 20.04 -18.60
CA ASP A 193 -20.10 21.02 -19.10
C ASP A 193 -21.03 21.50 -17.97
N LEU A 194 -21.49 20.60 -17.11
CA LEU A 194 -22.26 20.93 -15.91
C LEU A 194 -21.43 21.81 -14.94
N LEU A 195 -20.16 21.48 -14.73
CA LEU A 195 -19.29 22.28 -13.88
C LEU A 195 -19.13 23.69 -14.44
N ALA A 196 -18.93 23.84 -15.76
CA ALA A 196 -18.82 25.12 -16.43
C ALA A 196 -20.14 25.93 -16.32
N GLN A 197 -21.29 25.30 -16.52
CA GLN A 197 -22.60 25.93 -16.36
C GLN A 197 -22.82 26.42 -14.91
N ARG A 198 -22.43 25.62 -13.91
CA ARG A 198 -22.47 26.03 -12.50
C ARG A 198 -21.64 27.30 -12.26
N GLU A 199 -20.43 27.37 -12.81
CA GLU A 199 -19.58 28.54 -12.66
C GLU A 199 -20.17 29.79 -13.33
N VAL A 200 -20.81 29.64 -14.48
CA VAL A 200 -21.54 30.75 -15.13
C VAL A 200 -22.70 31.24 -14.23
N ALA A 201 -23.48 30.30 -13.69
CA ALA A 201 -24.57 30.60 -12.78
C ALA A 201 -24.09 31.32 -11.51
N ARG A 202 -22.96 30.92 -10.94
CA ARG A 202 -22.33 31.59 -9.79
C ARG A 202 -21.84 33.03 -10.12
N LYS A 203 -21.18 33.18 -11.26
CA LYS A 203 -20.74 34.52 -11.72
C LYS A 203 -21.89 35.48 -11.96
N SER A 204 -23.03 34.99 -12.44
CA SER A 204 -24.26 35.77 -12.61
C SER A 204 -25.08 35.87 -11.32
N LYS A 205 -24.58 35.39 -10.17
CA LYS A 205 -25.26 35.37 -8.88
C LYS A 205 -26.60 34.61 -8.87
N ASN A 206 -26.80 33.70 -9.84
CA ASN A 206 -27.97 32.81 -9.88
C ASN A 206 -27.71 31.56 -9.00
N TRP A 207 -27.80 31.77 -7.71
CA TRP A 207 -27.49 30.72 -6.71
C TRP A 207 -28.42 29.52 -6.83
N LYS A 208 -29.71 29.74 -7.14
CA LYS A 208 -30.68 28.67 -7.29
C LYS A 208 -30.32 27.69 -8.41
N GLU A 209 -29.84 28.21 -9.53
CA GLU A 209 -29.39 27.38 -10.67
C GLU A 209 -28.05 26.70 -10.35
N ALA A 210 -27.13 27.37 -9.68
CA ALA A 210 -25.86 26.79 -9.26
C ALA A 210 -26.06 25.60 -8.31
N ASP A 211 -27.02 25.69 -7.38
CA ASP A 211 -27.35 24.60 -6.44
C ASP A 211 -28.06 23.45 -7.15
N ARG A 212 -28.95 23.74 -8.12
CA ARG A 212 -29.58 22.72 -8.95
C ARG A 212 -28.54 21.89 -9.71
N ILE A 213 -27.58 22.56 -10.33
CA ILE A 213 -26.51 21.88 -11.09
C ILE A 213 -25.63 21.06 -10.15
N ARG A 214 -25.32 21.57 -8.96
CA ARG A 214 -24.57 20.84 -7.94
C ARG A 214 -25.28 19.53 -7.57
N ALA A 215 -26.60 19.58 -7.34
CA ALA A 215 -27.39 18.40 -7.01
C ALA A 215 -27.39 17.35 -8.15
N ILE A 216 -27.36 17.80 -9.42
CA ILE A 216 -27.23 16.88 -10.57
C ILE A 216 -25.85 16.22 -10.56
N ILE A 217 -24.77 16.97 -10.34
CA ILE A 217 -23.41 16.45 -10.25
C ILE A 217 -23.31 15.43 -9.11
N ASP A 218 -23.88 15.73 -7.93
CA ASP A 218 -23.92 14.82 -6.78
C ASP A 218 -24.68 13.53 -7.11
N SER A 219 -25.80 13.62 -7.83
CA SER A 219 -26.57 12.43 -8.26
C SER A 219 -25.83 11.54 -9.26
N MET A 220 -24.84 12.09 -9.98
CA MET A 220 -23.94 11.37 -10.88
C MET A 220 -22.73 10.76 -10.16
N GLY A 221 -22.68 10.86 -8.82
CA GLY A 221 -21.62 10.27 -7.99
C GLY A 221 -20.36 11.14 -7.90
N TYR A 222 -20.47 12.46 -8.12
CA TYR A 222 -19.34 13.38 -8.03
C TYR A 222 -19.66 14.56 -7.10
N VAL A 223 -18.65 15.05 -6.39
CA VAL A 223 -18.73 16.25 -5.54
C VAL A 223 -17.90 17.37 -6.17
N VAL A 224 -18.43 18.59 -6.08
CA VAL A 224 -17.68 19.80 -6.47
C VAL A 224 -16.92 20.34 -5.27
N GLU A 225 -15.59 20.34 -5.34
CA GLU A 225 -14.70 20.99 -4.38
C GLU A 225 -14.25 22.35 -4.93
N ASP A 226 -14.52 23.43 -4.18
CA ASP A 226 -14.04 24.77 -4.53
C ASP A 226 -12.58 24.89 -4.05
N ALA A 227 -11.62 24.92 -4.97
CA ALA A 227 -10.19 25.06 -4.69
C ALA A 227 -9.68 26.45 -5.14
N SER A 228 -8.53 26.89 -4.61
CA SER A 228 -7.90 28.16 -4.96
C SER A 228 -7.63 28.34 -6.46
N ASN A 229 -7.47 27.23 -7.18
CA ASN A 229 -7.23 27.21 -8.64
C ASN A 229 -8.51 26.95 -9.47
N GLY A 230 -9.70 27.12 -8.87
CA GLY A 230 -10.99 26.85 -9.47
C GLY A 230 -11.67 25.58 -8.97
N PRO A 231 -12.97 25.40 -9.29
CA PRO A 231 -13.73 24.24 -8.84
C PRO A 231 -13.23 22.94 -9.51
N ARG A 232 -13.21 21.85 -8.73
CA ARG A 232 -12.81 20.53 -9.20
C ARG A 232 -13.90 19.52 -8.91
N LEU A 233 -14.03 18.53 -9.79
CA LEU A 233 -14.89 17.37 -9.59
C LEU A 233 -14.08 16.25 -8.92
N LYS A 234 -14.68 15.68 -7.88
CA LYS A 234 -14.15 14.51 -7.18
C LYS A 234 -15.26 13.47 -7.12
N LYS A 235 -14.94 12.24 -7.40
CA LYS A 235 -15.87 11.12 -7.27
C LYS A 235 -16.11 10.81 -5.79
N ASN A 236 -17.36 10.58 -5.42
CA ASN A 236 -17.76 10.14 -4.07
C ASN A 236 -17.16 8.79 -3.71
#